data_ffae8b11134e70aa42cfeb1dad57f599
#
_entry.id   ffae8b11134e70aa42cfeb1dad57f599
#
_cell.length_a   1.000
_cell.length_b   1.000
_cell.length_c   1.000
_cell.angle_alpha   90.00
_cell.angle_beta   90.00
_cell.angle_gamma   90.00
#
_symmetry.space_group_name_H-M   'P 1'
#
loop_
_entity.id
_entity.type
_entity.pdbx_description
1 polymer ?
#
loop_
_entity_poly.entity_id
_entity_poly.type
_entity_poly.pdbx_seq_one_letter_code
_entity_poly.pdbx_strand_id
1 'polypeptide(L)'
;QLDWKLRNDPRVVVLERTNARHLTAEQIPEPPGVVVCDASFIGLRTVLPAALGLAAPGAFAVALIKPQFEAGPEKVGKGGVVRDPAVHEEVCAMIRDWWSALPGWRVLGIEASPITGPEGNREFLIAALRG
;
A
#
# COMPACT_ATOMS: atom_id res chain seq x y z
N GLN A 1 9.02 -9.87 -5.50
CA GLN A 1 9.98 -9.33 -4.55
C GLN A 1 10.79 -8.20 -5.16
N LEU A 2 11.16 -7.28 -4.31
CA LEU A 2 11.86 -6.08 -4.74
C LEU A 2 13.35 -6.37 -4.95
N ASP A 3 13.92 -5.83 -6.04
CA ASP A 3 15.35 -5.91 -6.30
C ASP A 3 16.12 -5.31 -5.12
N TRP A 4 17.16 -5.99 -4.64
CA TRP A 4 17.90 -5.55 -3.46
C TRP A 4 18.61 -4.20 -3.67
N LYS A 5 18.93 -3.84 -4.91
CA LYS A 5 19.50 -2.52 -5.22
C LYS A 5 18.52 -1.42 -4.93
N LEU A 6 17.23 -1.64 -5.23
CA LEU A 6 16.18 -0.69 -4.91
C LEU A 6 15.95 -0.65 -3.39
N ARG A 7 15.97 -1.81 -2.73
CA ARG A 7 15.78 -1.88 -1.28
C ARG A 7 16.84 -1.12 -0.51
N ASN A 8 18.06 -1.03 -1.07
CA ASN A 8 19.18 -0.37 -0.41
C ASN A 8 19.41 1.06 -0.89
N ASP A 9 18.59 1.56 -1.83
CA ASP A 9 18.67 2.95 -2.27
C ASP A 9 18.04 3.85 -1.19
N PRO A 10 18.75 4.87 -0.68
CA PRO A 10 18.21 5.73 0.38
C PRO A 10 16.98 6.54 -0.05
N ARG A 11 16.73 6.66 -1.35
CA ARG A 11 15.54 7.35 -1.87
C ARG A 11 14.31 6.44 -1.89
N VAL A 12 14.48 5.15 -1.61
CA VAL A 12 13.40 4.16 -1.65
C VAL A 12 13.10 3.68 -0.25
N VAL A 13 11.84 3.78 0.16
CA VAL A 13 11.34 3.21 1.42
C VAL A 13 10.47 2.02 1.09
N VAL A 14 10.79 0.87 1.68
CA VAL A 14 10.04 -0.36 1.51
C VAL A 14 9.32 -0.70 2.80
N LEU A 15 7.99 -0.78 2.74
CA LEU A 15 7.14 -1.08 3.88
C LEU A 15 6.64 -2.52 3.74
N GLU A 16 7.24 -3.45 4.46
CA GLU A 16 6.89 -4.87 4.37
C GLU A 16 6.36 -5.46 5.67
N ARG A 17 6.55 -4.77 6.80
CA ARG A 17 6.24 -5.32 8.12
C ARG A 17 5.42 -4.34 8.92
N THR A 18 4.90 -4.81 10.03
CA THR A 18 3.88 -4.13 10.81
C THR A 18 4.29 -2.80 11.45
N ASN A 19 5.57 -2.58 11.68
CA ASN A 19 6.01 -1.38 12.40
C ASN A 19 6.15 -0.13 11.54
N ALA A 20 5.87 -0.22 10.24
CA ALA A 20 6.00 0.89 9.31
C ALA A 20 5.12 2.09 9.66
N ARG A 21 4.00 1.88 10.37
CA ARG A 21 3.08 2.96 10.76
C ARG A 21 3.69 3.95 11.76
N HIS A 22 4.81 3.57 12.39
CA HIS A 22 5.48 4.40 13.39
C HIS A 22 6.77 5.03 12.88
N LEU A 23 6.97 5.06 11.56
CA LEU A 23 8.17 5.67 10.98
C LEU A 23 8.28 7.15 11.33
N THR A 24 9.50 7.58 11.62
CA THR A 24 9.80 8.97 11.92
C THR A 24 10.95 9.47 11.03
N ALA A 25 11.15 10.79 10.99
CA ALA A 25 12.25 11.39 10.24
C ALA A 25 13.62 10.93 10.78
N GLU A 26 13.71 10.51 12.02
CA GLU A 26 14.96 10.00 12.57
C GLU A 26 15.34 8.66 11.95
N GLN A 27 14.35 7.82 11.66
CA GLN A 27 14.55 6.53 11.03
C GLN A 27 14.75 6.66 9.51
N ILE A 28 14.22 7.74 8.92
CA ILE A 28 14.33 8.03 7.51
C ILE A 28 14.89 9.45 7.37
N PRO A 29 16.22 9.59 7.39
CA PRO A 29 16.85 10.92 7.41
C PRO A 29 16.65 11.73 6.14
N GLU A 30 16.42 11.07 5.01
CA GLU A 30 16.15 11.77 3.74
C GLU A 30 14.70 11.52 3.33
N PRO A 31 13.96 12.57 2.90
CA PRO A 31 12.61 12.35 2.37
C PRO A 31 12.66 11.38 1.18
N PRO A 32 11.92 10.26 1.25
CA PRO A 32 11.99 9.27 0.17
C PRO A 32 11.34 9.78 -1.11
N GLY A 33 11.95 9.45 -2.24
CA GLY A 33 11.39 9.71 -3.56
C GLY A 33 10.49 8.57 -4.06
N VAL A 34 10.62 7.39 -3.46
CA VAL A 34 9.82 6.22 -3.81
C VAL A 34 9.41 5.50 -2.53
N VAL A 35 8.12 5.20 -2.43
CA VAL A 35 7.55 4.41 -1.34
C VAL A 35 6.93 3.16 -1.93
N VAL A 36 7.35 1.99 -1.44
CA VAL A 36 6.78 0.70 -1.86
C VAL A 36 6.20 0.03 -0.63
N CYS A 37 4.96 -0.42 -0.70
CA CYS A 37 4.29 -1.03 0.44
C CYS A 37 3.73 -2.42 0.08
N ASP A 38 4.19 -3.42 0.79
CA ASP A 38 3.69 -4.79 0.74
C ASP A 38 3.57 -5.30 2.17
N ALA A 39 2.59 -4.78 2.90
CA ALA A 39 2.38 -5.12 4.31
C ALA A 39 1.24 -6.11 4.47
N SER A 40 1.41 -7.08 5.35
CA SER A 40 0.38 -8.08 5.68
C SER A 40 -0.18 -7.83 7.07
N PHE A 41 -1.43 -8.22 7.28
CA PHE A 41 -2.16 -8.14 8.55
C PHE A 41 -2.44 -6.73 9.02
N ILE A 42 -2.29 -5.74 8.14
CA ILE A 42 -2.55 -4.34 8.48
C ILE A 42 -3.05 -3.61 7.22
N GLY A 43 -4.03 -2.74 7.39
CA GLY A 43 -4.58 -1.98 6.27
C GLY A 43 -3.67 -0.83 5.83
N LEU A 44 -3.77 -0.46 4.56
CA LEU A 44 -2.95 0.62 4.00
C LEU A 44 -3.21 1.96 4.69
N ARG A 45 -4.46 2.22 5.10
CA ARG A 45 -4.81 3.46 5.78
C ARG A 45 -4.14 3.59 7.15
N THR A 46 -3.60 2.51 7.67
CA THR A 46 -2.85 2.50 8.93
C THR A 46 -1.35 2.56 8.69
N VAL A 47 -0.86 1.83 7.70
CA VAL A 47 0.59 1.67 7.50
C VAL A 47 1.21 2.78 6.64
N LEU A 48 0.47 3.32 5.67
CA LEU A 48 1.02 4.30 4.73
C LEU A 48 1.23 5.71 5.27
N PRO A 49 0.37 6.27 6.15
CA PRO A 49 0.44 7.70 6.47
C PRO A 49 1.80 8.19 6.96
N ALA A 50 2.51 7.42 7.77
CA ALA A 50 3.80 7.84 8.28
C ALA A 50 4.81 8.06 7.13
N ALA A 51 4.93 7.08 6.22
CA ALA A 51 5.85 7.19 5.10
C ALA A 51 5.43 8.24 4.09
N LEU A 52 4.11 8.35 3.81
CA LEU A 52 3.61 9.34 2.88
C LEU A 52 3.85 10.76 3.38
N GLY A 53 3.76 10.97 4.70
CA GLY A 53 4.05 12.26 5.31
C GLY A 53 5.51 12.66 5.22
N LEU A 54 6.41 11.70 5.10
CA LEU A 54 7.85 11.94 4.99
C LEU A 54 8.32 12.05 3.54
N ALA A 55 7.49 11.66 2.57
CA ALA A 55 7.88 11.60 1.16
C ALA A 55 8.22 12.96 0.59
N ALA A 56 9.21 12.99 -0.32
CA ALA A 56 9.63 14.20 -1.00
C ALA A 56 8.58 14.68 -2.00
N PRO A 57 8.54 15.99 -2.32
CA PRO A 57 7.74 16.47 -3.43
C PRO A 57 8.14 15.72 -4.72
N GLY A 58 7.17 15.31 -5.51
CA GLY A 58 7.41 14.51 -6.70
C GLY A 58 7.59 13.03 -6.45
N ALA A 59 7.44 12.57 -5.19
CA ALA A 59 7.61 11.16 -4.85
C ALA A 59 6.54 10.29 -5.52
N PHE A 60 6.96 9.07 -5.86
CA PHE A 60 6.11 8.03 -6.42
C PHE A 60 5.86 6.96 -5.37
N ALA A 61 4.64 6.49 -5.24
CA ALA A 61 4.29 5.44 -4.30
C ALA A 61 3.53 4.32 -5.00
N VAL A 62 3.86 3.08 -4.65
CA VAL A 62 3.14 1.88 -5.11
C VAL A 62 2.85 1.02 -3.88
N ALA A 63 1.61 0.59 -3.76
CA ALA A 63 1.20 -0.27 -2.66
C ALA A 63 0.36 -1.43 -3.17
N LEU A 64 0.43 -2.55 -2.46
CA LEU A 64 -0.46 -3.69 -2.70
C LEU A 64 -1.72 -3.54 -1.86
N ILE A 65 -2.86 -3.54 -2.53
CA ILE A 65 -4.16 -3.61 -1.85
C ILE A 65 -4.47 -5.09 -1.65
N LYS A 66 -4.62 -5.48 -0.41
CA LYS A 66 -4.91 -6.87 -0.03
C LYS A 66 -6.30 -6.91 0.60
N PRO A 67 -7.34 -7.23 -0.16
CA PRO A 67 -8.72 -7.19 0.35
C PRO A 67 -8.93 -7.98 1.64
N GLN A 68 -8.18 -9.07 1.82
CA GLN A 68 -8.28 -9.88 3.05
C GLN A 68 -7.87 -9.12 4.31
N PHE A 69 -7.11 -8.02 4.17
CA PHE A 69 -6.68 -7.19 5.30
C PHE A 69 -7.32 -5.81 5.31
N GLU A 70 -8.13 -5.49 4.29
CA GLU A 70 -8.83 -4.20 4.18
C GLU A 70 -10.32 -4.34 4.46
N ALA A 71 -10.92 -5.47 4.08
CA ALA A 71 -12.33 -5.71 4.30
C ALA A 71 -12.60 -6.10 5.76
N GLY A 72 -13.82 -5.84 6.23
CA GLY A 72 -14.21 -6.28 7.56
C GLY A 72 -14.28 -7.82 7.63
N PRO A 73 -14.15 -8.41 8.84
CA PRO A 73 -14.14 -9.86 9.01
C PRO A 73 -15.35 -10.57 8.39
N GLU A 74 -16.50 -9.92 8.38
CA GLU A 74 -17.74 -10.47 7.82
C GLU A 74 -17.68 -10.68 6.32
N LYS A 75 -16.75 -10.00 5.63
CA LYS A 75 -16.59 -10.11 4.18
C LYS A 75 -15.46 -11.04 3.78
N VAL A 76 -14.72 -11.56 4.74
CA VAL A 76 -13.63 -12.50 4.51
C VAL A 76 -14.17 -13.91 4.64
N GLY A 77 -14.02 -14.70 3.58
CA GLY A 77 -14.55 -16.05 3.55
C GLY A 77 -13.69 -17.06 4.30
N LYS A 78 -14.09 -18.31 4.20
CA LYS A 78 -13.41 -19.43 4.83
C LYS A 78 -11.95 -19.48 4.37
N GLY A 79 -11.05 -19.71 5.31
CA GLY A 79 -9.62 -19.77 5.01
C GLY A 79 -8.96 -18.43 4.84
N GLY A 80 -9.63 -17.32 5.18
CA GLY A 80 -9.06 -16.00 5.05
C GLY A 80 -9.04 -15.45 3.62
N VAL A 81 -9.95 -15.91 2.77
CA VAL A 81 -10.00 -15.54 1.36
C VAL A 81 -11.21 -14.67 1.06
N VAL A 82 -10.98 -13.54 0.40
CA VAL A 82 -12.04 -12.69 -0.14
C VAL A 82 -12.27 -13.10 -1.60
N ARG A 83 -13.41 -13.73 -1.87
CA ARG A 83 -13.72 -14.28 -3.19
C ARG A 83 -14.65 -13.42 -4.01
N ASP A 84 -15.43 -12.55 -3.37
CA ASP A 84 -16.47 -11.77 -4.03
C ASP A 84 -15.86 -10.60 -4.81
N PRO A 85 -16.01 -10.55 -6.14
CA PRO A 85 -15.50 -9.41 -6.94
C PRO A 85 -16.08 -8.07 -6.51
N ALA A 86 -17.31 -8.04 -6.00
CA ALA A 86 -17.91 -6.79 -5.52
C ALA A 86 -17.16 -6.26 -4.29
N VAL A 87 -16.67 -7.14 -3.43
CA VAL A 87 -15.85 -6.75 -2.28
C VAL A 87 -14.50 -6.23 -2.75
N HIS A 88 -13.91 -6.84 -3.77
CA HIS A 88 -12.65 -6.35 -4.36
C HIS A 88 -12.81 -4.92 -4.87
N GLU A 89 -13.89 -4.64 -5.61
CA GLU A 89 -14.15 -3.30 -6.13
C GLU A 89 -14.38 -2.29 -5.00
N GLU A 90 -15.13 -2.68 -3.99
CA GLU A 90 -15.43 -1.84 -2.83
C GLU A 90 -14.15 -1.44 -2.10
N VAL A 91 -13.26 -2.41 -1.85
CA VAL A 91 -11.99 -2.17 -1.17
C VAL A 91 -11.09 -1.27 -2.00
N CYS A 92 -10.97 -1.53 -3.30
CA CYS A 92 -10.14 -0.70 -4.18
C CYS A 92 -10.65 0.74 -4.24
N ALA A 93 -11.97 0.92 -4.34
CA ALA A 93 -12.56 2.26 -4.35
C ALA A 93 -12.32 2.99 -3.03
N MET A 94 -12.44 2.28 -1.92
CA MET A 94 -12.20 2.83 -0.59
C MET A 94 -10.76 3.35 -0.43
N ILE A 95 -9.77 2.57 -0.87
CA ILE A 95 -8.38 2.95 -0.78
C ILE A 95 -8.08 4.10 -1.75
N ARG A 96 -8.59 4.04 -2.98
CA ARG A 96 -8.41 5.11 -3.97
C ARG A 96 -8.96 6.44 -3.43
N ASP A 97 -10.17 6.42 -2.88
CA ASP A 97 -10.82 7.62 -2.38
C ASP A 97 -10.08 8.19 -1.16
N TRP A 98 -9.66 7.31 -0.27
CA TRP A 98 -8.86 7.70 0.89
C TRP A 98 -7.54 8.37 0.47
N TRP A 99 -6.80 7.77 -0.46
CA TRP A 99 -5.52 8.32 -0.89
C TRP A 99 -5.69 9.62 -1.66
N SER A 100 -6.69 9.67 -2.53
CA SER A 100 -6.98 10.86 -3.32
C SER A 100 -7.35 12.07 -2.46
N ALA A 101 -7.87 11.83 -1.27
CA ALA A 101 -8.21 12.90 -0.33
C ALA A 101 -7.01 13.42 0.45
N LEU A 102 -5.86 12.76 0.40
CA LEU A 102 -4.67 13.22 1.09
C LEU A 102 -4.08 14.42 0.35
N PRO A 103 -3.81 15.54 1.05
CA PRO A 103 -3.26 16.73 0.41
C PRO A 103 -1.94 16.44 -0.30
N GLY A 104 -1.83 16.92 -1.52
CA GLY A 104 -0.60 16.79 -2.31
C GLY A 104 -0.45 15.46 -3.04
N TRP A 105 -1.34 14.50 -2.85
CA TRP A 105 -1.27 13.21 -3.52
C TRP A 105 -2.32 13.07 -4.62
N ARG A 106 -1.94 12.36 -5.69
CA ARG A 106 -2.82 12.04 -6.80
C ARG A 106 -2.67 10.57 -7.13
N VAL A 107 -3.77 9.82 -7.09
CA VAL A 107 -3.78 8.42 -7.48
C VAL A 107 -3.70 8.32 -9.01
N LEU A 108 -2.75 7.54 -9.49
CA LEU A 108 -2.54 7.35 -10.93
C LEU A 108 -3.40 6.22 -11.49
N GLY A 109 -3.62 5.17 -10.71
CA GLY A 109 -4.45 4.06 -11.13
C GLY A 109 -4.34 2.86 -10.22
N ILE A 110 -5.20 1.88 -10.48
CA ILE A 110 -5.23 0.59 -9.78
C ILE A 110 -5.30 -0.50 -10.83
N GLU A 111 -4.48 -1.54 -10.67
CA GLU A 111 -4.48 -2.71 -11.54
C GLU A 111 -4.45 -3.98 -10.72
N ALA A 112 -5.05 -5.05 -11.24
CA ALA A 112 -4.96 -6.35 -10.60
C ALA A 112 -3.50 -6.83 -10.64
N SER A 113 -3.02 -7.35 -9.50
CA SER A 113 -1.69 -7.94 -9.44
C SER A 113 -1.66 -9.23 -10.26
N PRO A 114 -0.60 -9.47 -11.05
CA PRO A 114 -0.46 -10.72 -11.78
C PRO A 114 -0.18 -11.92 -10.87
N ILE A 115 0.20 -11.64 -9.61
CA ILE A 115 0.52 -12.67 -8.63
C ILE A 115 -0.58 -12.65 -7.56
N THR A 116 -1.15 -13.82 -7.26
CA THR A 116 -2.13 -13.94 -6.18
C THR A 116 -1.42 -14.02 -4.83
N GLY A 117 -2.11 -13.56 -3.79
CA GLY A 117 -1.63 -13.67 -2.42
C GLY A 117 -1.92 -15.04 -1.82
N PRO A 118 -1.75 -15.18 -0.49
CA PRO A 118 -2.00 -16.43 0.22
C PRO A 118 -3.39 -16.99 -0.07
N GLU A 119 -3.50 -18.31 -0.19
CA GLU A 119 -4.74 -19.03 -0.42
C GLU A 119 -5.47 -18.62 -1.71
N GLY A 120 -4.75 -18.01 -2.66
CA GLY A 120 -5.35 -17.57 -3.91
C GLY A 120 -6.04 -16.21 -3.84
N ASN A 121 -5.84 -15.44 -2.78
CA ASN A 121 -6.39 -14.09 -2.68
C ASN A 121 -5.94 -13.21 -3.84
N ARG A 122 -6.90 -12.53 -4.46
CA ARG A 122 -6.57 -11.53 -5.48
C ARG A 122 -6.09 -10.26 -4.79
N GLU A 123 -4.99 -9.71 -5.28
CA GLU A 123 -4.43 -8.47 -4.78
C GLU A 123 -4.32 -7.45 -5.91
N PHE A 124 -4.22 -6.18 -5.57
CA PHE A 124 -4.23 -5.09 -6.54
C PHE A 124 -3.09 -4.14 -6.26
N LEU A 125 -2.57 -3.54 -7.33
CA LEU A 125 -1.54 -2.50 -7.24
C LEU A 125 -2.20 -1.14 -7.36
N ILE A 126 -1.89 -0.24 -6.44
CA ILE A 126 -2.28 1.17 -6.54
C ILE A 126 -1.02 2.01 -6.61
N ALA A 127 -1.01 2.97 -7.53
CA ALA A 127 0.11 3.89 -7.70
C ALA A 127 -0.37 5.32 -7.50
N ALA A 128 0.48 6.14 -6.89
CA ALA A 128 0.18 7.54 -6.63
C ALA A 128 1.42 8.40 -6.75
N LEU A 129 1.22 9.68 -7.02
CA LEU A 129 2.29 10.66 -7.20
C LEU A 129 2.04 11.85 -6.28
N ARG A 130 3.08 12.29 -5.60
CA ARG A 130 3.02 13.51 -4.79
C ARG A 130 3.35 14.72 -5.66
N GLY A 131 2.39 15.66 -5.70
CA GLY A 131 2.56 16.90 -6.46
C GLY A 131 3.42 17.93 -5.78
#